data_1df8621cf7a641d5cf683d406475d5df
#
_entry.id   1df8621cf7a641d5cf683d406475d5df
#
_cell.length_a   1.000
_cell.length_b   1.000
_cell.length_c   1.000
_cell.angle_alpha   90.00
_cell.angle_beta   90.00
_cell.angle_gamma   90.00
#
_symmetry.space_group_name_H-M   'P 1'
#
loop_
_entity.id
_entity.type
_entity.pdbx_description
1 polymer ?
#
loop_
_entity_poly.entity_id
_entity_poly.type
_entity_poly.pdbx_seq_one_letter_code
_entity_poly.pdbx_strand_id
1 'polypeptide(L)'
;MKTIYLDNSATTKPSAAVIAAMTDALENGWYNPSALYRPAMDAEKAVENAREICLKAAGAGNQRMVFTSGGTEADNIAILGHLRTKHKPGRVLMLSVEHPAVLNCAQEAEHMGHKVVPIPVDRRGVVDLPALEGLLGEDVHLITLMQVNNEVGAVQPIAEVAALRDRLAPNAAIHVDGVQGFLRVPLNFNALKIQSYAFSGHKIHASKGIGGLIFRKDHKLS
;
A
#
# COMPACT_ATOMS: atom_id res chain seq x y z
N MET A 1 -24.64 -24.17 -16.51
CA MET A 1 -23.21 -24.45 -16.44
C MET A 1 -22.65 -23.88 -15.15
N LYS A 2 -21.75 -24.60 -14.46
CA LYS A 2 -21.03 -24.08 -13.28
C LYS A 2 -19.87 -23.24 -13.79
N THR A 3 -19.84 -21.95 -13.45
CA THR A 3 -18.72 -21.06 -13.82
C THR A 3 -17.49 -21.40 -12.98
N ILE A 4 -16.33 -21.57 -13.63
CA ILE A 4 -15.03 -21.69 -12.98
C ILE A 4 -14.31 -20.35 -13.20
N TYR A 5 -14.06 -19.63 -12.09
CA TYR A 5 -13.40 -18.32 -12.13
C TYR A 5 -11.94 -18.45 -11.70
N LEU A 6 -11.00 -18.11 -12.58
CA LEU A 6 -9.56 -18.26 -12.37
C LEU A 6 -8.80 -16.92 -12.33
N ASP A 7 -9.47 -15.79 -12.60
CA ASP A 7 -8.84 -14.47 -12.67
C ASP A 7 -8.87 -13.73 -11.33
N ASN A 8 -8.36 -14.38 -10.28
CA ASN A 8 -8.33 -13.80 -8.92
C ASN A 8 -7.31 -12.67 -8.75
N SER A 9 -6.42 -12.45 -9.72
CA SER A 9 -5.53 -11.28 -9.73
C SER A 9 -6.27 -10.01 -10.15
N ALA A 10 -7.30 -10.13 -11.02
CA ALA A 10 -8.13 -8.99 -11.40
C ALA A 10 -9.10 -8.56 -10.29
N THR A 11 -9.82 -9.53 -9.70
CA THR A 11 -10.73 -9.32 -8.56
C THR A 11 -11.07 -10.67 -7.93
N THR A 12 -11.55 -10.65 -6.69
CA THR A 12 -12.06 -11.86 -6.03
C THR A 12 -13.55 -11.71 -5.71
N LYS A 13 -14.27 -12.83 -5.67
CA LYS A 13 -15.65 -12.84 -5.18
C LYS A 13 -15.64 -12.60 -3.67
N PRO A 14 -16.46 -11.68 -3.13
CA PRO A 14 -16.62 -11.53 -1.69
C PRO A 14 -17.00 -12.84 -1.02
N SER A 15 -16.41 -13.12 0.12
CA SER A 15 -16.72 -14.32 0.89
C SER A 15 -18.11 -14.22 1.54
N ALA A 16 -18.72 -15.36 1.87
CA ALA A 16 -20.02 -15.37 2.56
C ALA A 16 -19.96 -14.62 3.91
N ALA A 17 -18.84 -14.75 4.63
CA ALA A 17 -18.61 -14.05 5.88
C ALA A 17 -18.55 -12.52 5.70
N VAL A 18 -17.90 -12.05 4.64
CA VAL A 18 -17.85 -10.62 4.30
C VAL A 18 -19.24 -10.10 3.95
N ILE A 19 -19.99 -10.84 3.13
CA ILE A 19 -21.37 -10.45 2.76
C ILE A 19 -22.24 -10.34 4.01
N ALA A 20 -22.18 -11.32 4.92
CA ALA A 20 -22.94 -11.30 6.17
C ALA A 20 -22.56 -10.10 7.06
N ALA A 21 -21.25 -9.84 7.23
CA ALA A 21 -20.78 -8.71 8.04
C ALA A 21 -21.19 -7.36 7.44
N MET A 22 -21.18 -7.23 6.11
CA MET A 22 -21.65 -6.00 5.44
C MET A 22 -23.15 -5.81 5.61
N THR A 23 -23.94 -6.89 5.49
CA THR A 23 -25.39 -6.83 5.71
C THR A 23 -25.70 -6.41 7.13
N ASP A 24 -25.05 -7.02 8.12
CA ASP A 24 -25.23 -6.65 9.54
C ASP A 24 -24.84 -5.18 9.80
N ALA A 25 -23.73 -4.71 9.24
CA ALA A 25 -23.33 -3.31 9.39
C ALA A 25 -24.34 -2.33 8.76
N LEU A 26 -24.95 -2.69 7.63
CA LEU A 26 -25.97 -1.87 6.98
C LEU A 26 -27.31 -1.87 7.75
N GLU A 27 -27.69 -2.99 8.34
CA GLU A 27 -28.94 -3.13 9.08
C GLU A 27 -28.85 -2.60 10.52
N ASN A 28 -27.72 -2.85 11.22
CA ASN A 28 -27.58 -2.64 12.65
C ASN A 28 -26.48 -1.65 13.04
N GLY A 29 -25.47 -1.42 12.17
CA GLY A 29 -24.29 -0.59 12.43
C GLY A 29 -24.22 0.74 11.68
N TRP A 30 -25.32 1.21 11.10
CA TRP A 30 -25.39 2.38 10.20
C TRP A 30 -25.20 3.75 10.89
N TYR A 31 -24.98 3.77 12.17
CA TYR A 31 -24.84 5.00 12.95
C TYR A 31 -23.56 5.77 12.61
N ASN A 32 -23.62 7.11 12.70
CA ASN A 32 -22.47 7.96 12.49
C ASN A 32 -21.47 7.79 13.66
N PRO A 33 -20.25 7.25 13.42
CA PRO A 33 -19.26 6.99 14.46
C PRO A 33 -18.74 8.26 15.17
N SER A 34 -18.99 9.45 14.63
CA SER A 34 -18.59 10.71 15.27
C SER A 34 -19.62 11.27 16.25
N ALA A 35 -20.76 10.62 16.43
CA ALA A 35 -21.80 11.08 17.35
C ALA A 35 -21.59 10.50 18.77
N LEU A 36 -22.17 11.17 19.79
CA LEU A 36 -21.87 10.89 21.20
C LEU A 36 -22.87 9.96 21.91
N TYR A 37 -23.78 9.32 21.17
CA TYR A 37 -24.74 8.37 21.75
C TYR A 37 -24.27 6.92 21.57
N ARG A 38 -24.79 6.01 22.39
CA ARG A 38 -24.31 4.63 22.54
C ARG A 38 -24.13 3.86 21.22
N PRO A 39 -25.13 3.78 20.30
CA PRO A 39 -24.93 3.07 19.03
C PRO A 39 -23.83 3.67 18.12
N ALA A 40 -23.61 4.98 18.16
CA ALA A 40 -22.53 5.63 17.43
C ALA A 40 -21.15 5.26 17.98
N MET A 41 -21.01 5.19 19.31
CA MET A 41 -19.77 4.72 19.96
C MET A 41 -19.48 3.26 19.64
N ASP A 42 -20.49 2.43 19.49
CA ASP A 42 -20.34 1.03 19.09
C ASP A 42 -19.88 0.92 17.61
N ALA A 43 -20.40 1.79 16.73
CA ALA A 43 -19.93 1.91 15.34
C ALA A 43 -18.47 2.41 15.27
N GLU A 44 -18.08 3.40 16.08
CA GLU A 44 -16.70 3.87 16.19
C GLU A 44 -15.76 2.73 16.58
N LYS A 45 -16.10 1.96 17.63
CA LYS A 45 -15.31 0.81 18.06
C LYS A 45 -15.17 -0.24 16.97
N ALA A 46 -16.25 -0.49 16.19
CA ALA A 46 -16.19 -1.45 15.09
C ALA A 46 -15.18 -1.01 14.01
N VAL A 47 -15.16 0.28 13.66
CA VAL A 47 -14.18 0.85 12.71
C VAL A 47 -12.76 0.77 13.27
N GLU A 48 -12.53 1.12 14.54
CA GLU A 48 -11.20 1.03 15.17
C GLU A 48 -10.71 -0.42 15.25
N ASN A 49 -11.56 -1.37 15.63
CA ASN A 49 -11.23 -2.79 15.65
C ASN A 49 -10.83 -3.29 14.25
N ALA A 50 -11.56 -2.90 13.20
CA ALA A 50 -11.22 -3.25 11.82
C ALA A 50 -9.85 -2.70 11.42
N ARG A 51 -9.53 -1.45 11.81
CA ARG A 51 -8.22 -0.82 11.58
C ARG A 51 -7.11 -1.59 12.29
N GLU A 52 -7.29 -1.95 13.56
CA GLU A 52 -6.32 -2.71 14.34
C GLU A 52 -6.04 -4.09 13.73
N ILE A 53 -7.08 -4.78 13.24
CA ILE A 53 -6.94 -6.08 12.57
C ILE A 53 -6.07 -5.94 11.31
N CYS A 54 -6.31 -4.91 10.48
CA CYS A 54 -5.49 -4.66 9.29
C CYS A 54 -4.04 -4.33 9.63
N LEU A 55 -3.81 -3.47 10.63
CA LEU A 55 -2.47 -3.14 11.12
C LEU A 55 -1.73 -4.38 11.62
N LYS A 56 -2.39 -5.21 12.42
CA LYS A 56 -1.82 -6.45 12.93
C LYS A 56 -1.47 -7.43 11.81
N ALA A 57 -2.33 -7.55 10.81
CA ALA A 57 -2.11 -8.43 9.67
C ALA A 57 -0.90 -8.04 8.83
N ALA A 58 -0.57 -6.75 8.74
CA ALA A 58 0.62 -6.23 8.06
C ALA A 58 1.89 -6.20 8.95
N GLY A 59 1.83 -6.65 10.19
CA GLY A 59 2.94 -6.48 11.15
C GLY A 59 3.23 -5.00 11.45
N ALA A 60 2.20 -4.15 11.41
CA ALA A 60 2.25 -2.70 11.57
C ALA A 60 1.62 -2.21 12.88
N GLY A 61 1.59 -3.06 13.92
CA GLY A 61 1.05 -2.66 15.22
C GLY A 61 1.67 -1.32 15.71
N ASN A 62 0.85 -0.46 16.31
CA ASN A 62 1.20 0.89 16.75
C ASN A 62 1.47 1.92 15.62
N GLN A 63 1.15 1.60 14.38
CA GLN A 63 1.21 2.55 13.26
C GLN A 63 -0.16 3.18 12.99
N ARG A 64 -0.27 3.97 11.91
CA ARG A 64 -1.52 4.58 11.48
C ARG A 64 -2.08 3.86 10.25
N MET A 65 -3.38 3.88 10.13
CA MET A 65 -4.08 3.41 8.94
C MET A 65 -5.27 4.32 8.65
N VAL A 66 -5.50 4.59 7.37
CA VAL A 66 -6.73 5.19 6.86
C VAL A 66 -7.40 4.23 5.89
N PHE A 67 -8.72 4.14 5.92
CA PHE A 67 -9.48 3.46 4.90
C PHE A 67 -9.54 4.34 3.64
N THR A 68 -9.46 3.70 2.47
CA THR A 68 -9.52 4.33 1.15
C THR A 68 -10.55 3.61 0.30
N SER A 69 -10.87 4.15 -0.86
CA SER A 69 -11.74 3.49 -1.84
C SER A 69 -11.10 2.29 -2.54
N GLY A 70 -9.78 2.13 -2.40
CA GLY A 70 -9.00 1.04 -3.01
C GLY A 70 -7.50 1.33 -3.03
N GLY A 71 -6.74 0.43 -3.64
CA GLY A 71 -5.29 0.56 -3.78
C GLY A 71 -4.87 1.83 -4.50
N THR A 72 -5.53 2.18 -5.59
CA THR A 72 -5.20 3.38 -6.38
C THR A 72 -5.21 4.67 -5.55
N GLU A 73 -6.24 4.88 -4.73
CA GLU A 73 -6.29 6.02 -3.83
C GLU A 73 -5.19 5.94 -2.76
N ALA A 74 -4.98 4.76 -2.19
CA ALA A 74 -3.95 4.55 -1.18
C ALA A 74 -2.54 4.85 -1.71
N ASP A 75 -2.20 4.37 -2.92
CA ASP A 75 -0.91 4.63 -3.58
C ASP A 75 -0.72 6.13 -3.87
N ASN A 76 -1.76 6.78 -4.41
CA ASN A 76 -1.70 8.22 -4.71
C ASN A 76 -1.50 9.06 -3.44
N ILE A 77 -2.24 8.77 -2.37
CA ILE A 77 -2.07 9.45 -1.07
C ILE A 77 -0.63 9.23 -0.55
N ALA A 78 -0.12 8.00 -0.61
CA ALA A 78 1.21 7.69 -0.11
C ALA A 78 2.30 8.40 -0.90
N ILE A 79 2.28 8.30 -2.22
CA ILE A 79 3.33 8.82 -3.11
C ILE A 79 3.26 10.34 -3.16
N LEU A 80 2.14 10.89 -3.60
CA LEU A 80 2.01 12.34 -3.80
C LEU A 80 1.97 13.08 -2.46
N GLY A 81 1.30 12.52 -1.45
CA GLY A 81 1.28 13.08 -0.10
C GLY A 81 2.68 13.13 0.53
N HIS A 82 3.54 12.13 0.30
CA HIS A 82 4.93 12.18 0.74
C HIS A 82 5.72 13.26 -0.02
N LEU A 83 5.63 13.30 -1.34
CA LEU A 83 6.39 14.23 -2.16
C LEU A 83 6.03 15.70 -1.86
N ARG A 84 4.76 16.01 -1.58
CA ARG A 84 4.32 17.36 -1.15
C ARG A 84 4.99 17.84 0.14
N THR A 85 5.48 16.93 0.99
CA THR A 85 6.22 17.32 2.19
C THR A 85 7.68 17.73 1.92
N LYS A 86 8.17 17.53 0.69
CA LYS A 86 9.57 17.83 0.34
C LYS A 86 9.72 19.28 -0.12
N HIS A 87 10.64 19.99 0.52
CA HIS A 87 10.91 21.40 0.20
C HIS A 87 11.86 21.59 -0.98
N LYS A 88 12.52 20.52 -1.42
CA LYS A 88 13.50 20.56 -2.54
C LYS A 88 13.24 19.39 -3.48
N PRO A 89 13.47 19.58 -4.79
CA PRO A 89 13.49 18.46 -5.73
C PRO A 89 14.48 17.36 -5.34
N GLY A 90 14.15 16.14 -5.67
CA GLY A 90 14.99 14.97 -5.46
C GLY A 90 14.59 13.86 -6.41
N ARG A 91 15.15 12.67 -6.25
CA ARG A 91 14.79 11.52 -7.08
C ARG A 91 13.70 10.67 -6.43
N VAL A 92 12.82 10.15 -7.30
CA VAL A 92 11.81 9.14 -6.98
C VAL A 92 12.17 7.89 -7.78
N LEU A 93 12.54 6.83 -7.10
CA LEU A 93 12.84 5.56 -7.74
C LEU A 93 11.56 4.72 -7.79
N MET A 94 11.07 4.39 -9.00
CA MET A 94 9.86 3.59 -9.21
C MET A 94 10.22 2.26 -9.87
N LEU A 95 9.71 1.14 -9.34
CA LEU A 95 9.93 -0.14 -9.99
C LEU A 95 9.29 -0.13 -11.39
N SER A 96 10.02 -0.53 -12.42
CA SER A 96 9.59 -0.39 -13.83
C SER A 96 8.35 -1.23 -14.20
N VAL A 97 7.97 -2.18 -13.36
CA VAL A 97 6.81 -3.08 -13.55
C VAL A 97 5.68 -2.81 -12.56
N GLU A 98 5.62 -1.59 -12.02
CA GLU A 98 4.53 -1.15 -11.13
C GLU A 98 3.17 -1.16 -11.83
N HIS A 99 2.12 -1.23 -11.00
CA HIS A 99 0.75 -1.01 -11.48
C HIS A 99 0.56 0.43 -11.99
N PRO A 100 -0.31 0.67 -12.99
CA PRO A 100 -0.61 2.04 -13.46
C PRO A 100 -1.00 3.04 -12.38
N ALA A 101 -1.60 2.61 -11.28
CA ALA A 101 -1.92 3.47 -10.12
C ALA A 101 -0.67 4.16 -9.55
N VAL A 102 0.48 3.47 -9.55
CA VAL A 102 1.78 4.00 -9.11
C VAL A 102 2.49 4.73 -10.24
N LEU A 103 2.57 4.12 -11.44
CA LEU A 103 3.26 4.71 -12.59
C LEU A 103 2.67 6.07 -13.00
N ASN A 104 1.35 6.24 -12.91
CA ASN A 104 0.70 7.50 -13.24
C ASN A 104 1.04 8.63 -12.24
N CYS A 105 1.55 8.32 -11.05
CA CYS A 105 2.07 9.33 -10.14
C CYS A 105 3.38 9.97 -10.64
N ALA A 106 4.07 9.34 -11.60
CA ALA A 106 5.35 9.85 -12.12
C ALA A 106 5.20 11.25 -12.72
N GLN A 107 4.19 11.47 -13.55
CA GLN A 107 3.94 12.77 -14.19
C GLN A 107 3.73 13.88 -13.16
N GLU A 108 2.95 13.62 -12.12
CA GLU A 108 2.70 14.60 -11.07
C GLU A 108 3.96 14.83 -10.20
N ALA A 109 4.74 13.80 -9.93
CA ALA A 109 6.03 13.92 -9.26
C ALA A 109 7.00 14.82 -10.06
N GLU A 110 7.02 14.67 -11.39
CA GLU A 110 7.82 15.52 -12.28
C GLU A 110 7.31 16.97 -12.32
N HIS A 111 6.00 17.19 -12.31
CA HIS A 111 5.41 18.53 -12.17
C HIS A 111 5.78 19.20 -10.84
N MET A 112 5.97 18.42 -9.77
CA MET A 112 6.51 18.91 -8.49
C MET A 112 8.02 19.16 -8.53
N GLY A 113 8.69 18.93 -9.67
CA GLY A 113 10.12 19.12 -9.86
C GLY A 113 11.01 17.94 -9.47
N HIS A 114 10.45 16.81 -9.08
CA HIS A 114 11.23 15.60 -8.81
C HIS A 114 11.66 14.89 -10.09
N LYS A 115 12.77 14.18 -10.04
CA LYS A 115 13.21 13.33 -11.16
C LYS A 115 12.77 11.88 -10.90
N VAL A 116 11.89 11.36 -11.73
CA VAL A 116 11.49 9.96 -11.66
C VAL A 116 12.50 9.08 -12.40
N VAL A 117 12.96 8.03 -11.75
CA VAL A 117 13.96 7.10 -12.28
C VAL A 117 13.42 5.67 -12.15
N PRO A 118 13.28 4.92 -13.25
CA PRO A 118 12.83 3.54 -13.18
C PRO A 118 13.88 2.63 -12.54
N ILE A 119 13.44 1.78 -11.62
CA ILE A 119 14.24 0.67 -11.09
C ILE A 119 14.08 -0.50 -12.06
N PRO A 120 15.14 -1.02 -12.66
CA PRO A 120 15.06 -2.15 -13.58
C PRO A 120 14.75 -3.46 -12.84
N VAL A 121 14.23 -4.42 -13.59
CA VAL A 121 13.95 -5.78 -13.14
C VAL A 121 14.70 -6.81 -14.00
N ASP A 122 14.91 -7.99 -13.45
CA ASP A 122 15.42 -9.14 -14.19
C ASP A 122 14.32 -9.75 -15.12
N ARG A 123 14.67 -10.81 -15.86
CA ARG A 123 13.75 -11.51 -16.78
C ARG A 123 12.55 -12.17 -16.07
N ARG A 124 12.58 -12.30 -14.76
CA ARG A 124 11.47 -12.85 -13.94
C ARG A 124 10.57 -11.74 -13.38
N GLY A 125 10.88 -10.47 -13.66
CA GLY A 125 10.16 -9.32 -13.13
C GLY A 125 10.53 -9.00 -11.67
N VAL A 126 11.68 -9.49 -11.18
CA VAL A 126 12.19 -9.20 -9.83
C VAL A 126 13.19 -8.06 -9.93
N VAL A 127 13.17 -7.15 -8.96
CA VAL A 127 14.07 -5.99 -8.91
C VAL A 127 15.53 -6.41 -9.07
N ASP A 128 16.26 -5.70 -9.94
CA ASP A 128 17.70 -5.84 -10.11
C ASP A 128 18.40 -5.09 -8.96
N LEU A 129 18.77 -5.83 -7.91
CA LEU A 129 19.38 -5.24 -6.71
C LEU A 129 20.71 -4.53 -7.00
N PRO A 130 21.63 -5.07 -7.82
CA PRO A 130 22.83 -4.35 -8.23
C PRO A 130 22.54 -3.02 -8.93
N ALA A 131 21.57 -3.00 -9.84
CA ALA A 131 21.16 -1.78 -10.50
C ALA A 131 20.51 -0.78 -9.52
N LEU A 132 19.65 -1.25 -8.61
CA LEU A 132 19.09 -0.41 -7.56
C LEU A 132 20.17 0.19 -6.67
N GLU A 133 21.18 -0.60 -6.27
CA GLU A 133 22.30 -0.12 -5.47
C GLU A 133 22.99 1.07 -6.12
N GLY A 134 23.22 1.02 -7.44
CA GLY A 134 23.81 2.12 -8.22
C GLY A 134 22.90 3.37 -8.35
N LEU A 135 21.59 3.23 -8.10
CA LEU A 135 20.63 4.33 -8.13
C LEU A 135 20.44 5.03 -6.77
N LEU A 136 20.81 4.38 -5.66
CA LEU A 136 20.62 4.94 -4.32
C LEU A 136 21.60 6.08 -4.03
N GLY A 137 21.15 7.06 -3.23
CA GLY A 137 21.95 8.22 -2.81
C GLY A 137 21.13 9.16 -1.93
N GLU A 138 21.79 10.17 -1.39
CA GLU A 138 21.17 11.12 -0.44
C GLU A 138 20.04 11.95 -1.03
N ASP A 139 20.01 12.12 -2.33
CA ASP A 139 19.00 12.85 -3.08
C ASP A 139 17.74 12.02 -3.41
N VAL A 140 17.71 10.74 -3.04
CA VAL A 140 16.51 9.89 -3.19
C VAL A 140 15.52 10.21 -2.08
N HIS A 141 14.33 10.65 -2.46
CA HIS A 141 13.23 10.97 -1.54
C HIS A 141 12.28 9.79 -1.32
N LEU A 142 12.03 9.01 -2.38
CA LEU A 142 11.05 7.92 -2.34
C LEU A 142 11.52 6.77 -3.22
N ILE A 143 11.27 5.56 -2.74
CA ILE A 143 11.38 4.31 -3.48
C ILE A 143 9.98 3.69 -3.47
N THR A 144 9.44 3.35 -4.65
CA THR A 144 8.18 2.62 -4.76
C THR A 144 8.43 1.23 -5.35
N LEU A 145 7.81 0.22 -4.77
CA LEU A 145 7.81 -1.12 -5.33
C LEU A 145 6.55 -1.89 -4.92
N MET A 146 5.99 -2.65 -5.85
CA MET A 146 4.91 -3.57 -5.52
C MET A 146 5.45 -4.76 -4.72
N GLN A 147 4.65 -5.33 -3.81
CA GLN A 147 5.05 -6.54 -3.09
C GLN A 147 5.02 -7.77 -4.00
N VAL A 148 3.98 -7.88 -4.81
CA VAL A 148 3.79 -8.98 -5.77
C VAL A 148 3.28 -8.39 -7.07
N ASN A 149 3.92 -8.74 -8.17
CA ASN A 149 3.48 -8.28 -9.48
C ASN A 149 2.13 -8.92 -9.88
N ASN A 150 1.20 -8.10 -10.35
CA ASN A 150 -0.18 -8.52 -10.67
C ASN A 150 -0.29 -9.36 -11.96
N GLU A 151 0.71 -9.34 -12.83
CA GLU A 151 0.69 -10.05 -14.12
C GLU A 151 1.45 -11.37 -14.06
N VAL A 152 2.70 -11.34 -13.57
CA VAL A 152 3.58 -12.51 -13.56
C VAL A 152 3.75 -13.15 -12.20
N GLY A 153 3.22 -12.55 -11.13
CA GLY A 153 3.29 -13.08 -9.76
C GLY A 153 4.68 -13.01 -9.12
N ALA A 154 5.60 -12.24 -9.68
CA ALA A 154 6.92 -12.03 -9.11
C ALA A 154 6.83 -11.38 -7.72
N VAL A 155 7.41 -12.02 -6.71
CA VAL A 155 7.51 -11.49 -5.34
C VAL A 155 8.78 -10.66 -5.22
N GLN A 156 8.67 -9.42 -4.78
CA GLN A 156 9.80 -8.52 -4.68
C GLN A 156 10.56 -8.71 -3.35
N PRO A 157 11.91 -8.62 -3.36
CA PRO A 157 12.77 -8.78 -2.18
C PRO A 157 12.79 -7.48 -1.35
N ILE A 158 11.67 -7.14 -0.70
CA ILE A 158 11.49 -5.87 0.02
C ILE A 158 12.50 -5.72 1.16
N ALA A 159 12.88 -6.83 1.81
CA ALA A 159 13.85 -6.81 2.89
C ALA A 159 15.24 -6.37 2.41
N GLU A 160 15.68 -6.88 1.27
CA GLU A 160 16.95 -6.53 0.63
C GLU A 160 16.94 -5.08 0.14
N VAL A 161 15.83 -4.63 -0.46
CA VAL A 161 15.64 -3.23 -0.85
C VAL A 161 15.70 -2.31 0.37
N ALA A 162 15.05 -2.67 1.47
CA ALA A 162 15.08 -1.90 2.72
C ALA A 162 16.49 -1.84 3.31
N ALA A 163 17.24 -2.94 3.27
CA ALA A 163 18.63 -2.98 3.74
C ALA A 163 19.56 -2.09 2.89
N LEU A 164 19.40 -2.09 1.57
CA LEU A 164 20.12 -1.21 0.68
C LEU A 164 19.81 0.25 0.94
N ARG A 165 18.50 0.60 1.10
CA ARG A 165 18.05 1.93 1.44
C ARG A 165 18.65 2.40 2.77
N ASP A 166 18.60 1.58 3.83
CA ASP A 166 19.13 1.95 5.15
C ASP A 166 20.64 2.28 5.07
N ARG A 167 21.38 1.64 4.18
CA ARG A 167 22.82 1.85 4.00
C ARG A 167 23.15 3.05 3.12
N LEU A 168 22.43 3.25 2.01
CA LEU A 168 22.85 4.16 0.93
C LEU A 168 21.95 5.39 0.74
N ALA A 169 20.72 5.31 1.22
CA ALA A 169 19.73 6.38 1.14
C ALA A 169 18.85 6.43 2.40
N PRO A 170 19.42 6.59 3.61
CA PRO A 170 18.69 6.40 4.88
C PRO A 170 17.51 7.36 5.06
N ASN A 171 17.48 8.46 4.34
CA ASN A 171 16.41 9.46 4.37
C ASN A 171 15.30 9.19 3.34
N ALA A 172 15.49 8.22 2.45
CA ALA A 172 14.49 7.84 1.46
C ALA A 172 13.34 7.08 2.13
N ALA A 173 12.11 7.45 1.81
CA ALA A 173 10.94 6.67 2.18
C ALA A 173 10.80 5.45 1.26
N ILE A 174 10.24 4.36 1.78
CA ILE A 174 9.79 3.22 0.96
C ILE A 174 8.27 3.16 1.03
N HIS A 175 7.63 3.22 -0.13
CA HIS A 175 6.22 2.88 -0.32
C HIS A 175 6.10 1.51 -0.98
N VAL A 176 5.22 0.67 -0.44
CA VAL A 176 4.96 -0.67 -1.00
C VAL A 176 3.51 -0.76 -1.44
N ASP A 177 3.27 -0.98 -2.74
CA ASP A 177 1.98 -1.44 -3.23
C ASP A 177 1.80 -2.92 -2.85
N GLY A 178 1.01 -3.15 -1.80
CA GLY A 178 0.68 -4.46 -1.27
C GLY A 178 -0.61 -5.06 -1.82
N VAL A 179 -1.23 -4.46 -2.83
CA VAL A 179 -2.55 -4.86 -3.35
C VAL A 179 -2.61 -6.34 -3.70
N GLN A 180 -1.57 -6.90 -4.29
CA GLN A 180 -1.50 -8.34 -4.57
C GLN A 180 -0.87 -9.17 -3.44
N GLY A 181 -0.14 -8.53 -2.53
CA GLY A 181 0.61 -9.20 -1.47
C GLY A 181 -0.12 -9.33 -0.13
N PHE A 182 -0.96 -8.33 0.22
CA PHE A 182 -1.65 -8.29 1.52
C PHE A 182 -2.44 -9.56 1.80
N LEU A 183 -2.22 -10.18 2.96
CA LEU A 183 -2.77 -11.47 3.39
C LEU A 183 -2.39 -12.69 2.52
N ARG A 184 -1.56 -12.53 1.49
CA ARG A 184 -1.11 -13.63 0.62
C ARG A 184 0.37 -13.95 0.80
N VAL A 185 1.18 -12.90 0.93
CA VAL A 185 2.63 -13.03 1.14
C VAL A 185 2.97 -12.34 2.46
N PRO A 186 3.61 -13.04 3.42
CA PRO A 186 3.97 -12.42 4.69
C PRO A 186 4.83 -11.16 4.50
N LEU A 187 4.49 -10.12 5.25
CA LEU A 187 5.27 -8.90 5.35
C LEU A 187 5.24 -8.41 6.79
N ASN A 188 6.35 -7.91 7.30
CA ASN A 188 6.42 -7.25 8.59
C ASN A 188 6.80 -5.78 8.38
N PHE A 189 5.78 -4.93 8.32
CA PHE A 189 5.91 -3.49 8.10
C PHE A 189 6.94 -2.82 9.04
N ASN A 190 6.85 -3.13 10.33
CA ASN A 190 7.72 -2.53 11.34
C ASN A 190 9.17 -3.01 11.22
N ALA A 191 9.39 -4.31 11.03
CA ALA A 191 10.73 -4.88 10.90
C ALA A 191 11.47 -4.36 9.66
N LEU A 192 10.76 -4.15 8.55
CA LEU A 192 11.32 -3.65 7.30
C LEU A 192 11.46 -2.12 7.27
N LYS A 193 10.97 -1.42 8.29
CA LYS A 193 11.02 0.05 8.38
C LYS A 193 10.49 0.77 7.15
N ILE A 194 9.52 0.17 6.46
CA ILE A 194 8.84 0.83 5.32
C ILE A 194 7.94 1.94 5.83
N GLN A 195 7.73 2.98 5.02
CA GLN A 195 7.01 4.18 5.44
C GLN A 195 5.51 4.09 5.17
N SER A 196 5.12 3.41 4.08
CA SER A 196 3.72 3.24 3.73
C SER A 196 3.47 1.94 2.96
N TYR A 197 2.24 1.41 3.10
CA TYR A 197 1.80 0.15 2.49
C TYR A 197 0.33 0.25 2.11
N ALA A 198 0.04 0.07 0.82
CA ALA A 198 -1.31 0.11 0.28
C ALA A 198 -1.91 -1.29 0.11
N PHE A 199 -3.23 -1.42 0.26
CA PHE A 199 -3.94 -2.67 -0.04
C PHE A 199 -5.37 -2.40 -0.53
N SER A 200 -5.99 -3.41 -1.15
CA SER A 200 -7.35 -3.32 -1.71
C SER A 200 -8.20 -4.52 -1.31
N GLY A 201 -9.40 -4.25 -0.80
CA GLY A 201 -10.31 -5.29 -0.28
C GLY A 201 -10.75 -6.30 -1.34
N HIS A 202 -11.01 -5.86 -2.58
CA HIS A 202 -11.50 -6.76 -3.63
C HIS A 202 -10.47 -7.78 -4.12
N LYS A 203 -9.23 -7.68 -3.72
CA LYS A 203 -8.19 -8.68 -4.00
C LYS A 203 -8.14 -9.79 -2.93
N ILE A 204 -8.75 -9.59 -1.78
CA ILE A 204 -8.71 -10.48 -0.62
C ILE A 204 -10.12 -10.92 -0.17
N HIS A 205 -11.02 -11.12 -1.11
CA HIS A 205 -12.40 -11.58 -0.88
C HIS A 205 -13.28 -10.61 -0.08
N ALA A 206 -12.94 -9.31 -0.04
CA ALA A 206 -13.80 -8.25 0.45
C ALA A 206 -14.54 -7.54 -0.71
N SER A 207 -15.31 -6.50 -0.40
CA SER A 207 -16.03 -5.74 -1.43
C SER A 207 -15.10 -4.87 -2.28
N LYS A 208 -15.57 -4.47 -3.45
CA LYS A 208 -15.03 -3.32 -4.19
C LYS A 208 -15.36 -2.03 -3.44
N GLY A 209 -14.59 -0.97 -3.69
CA GLY A 209 -14.83 0.33 -3.08
C GLY A 209 -14.26 0.49 -1.68
N ILE A 210 -13.41 -0.45 -1.23
CA ILE A 210 -12.69 -0.37 0.03
C ILE A 210 -11.24 -0.83 -0.14
N GLY A 211 -10.33 -0.10 0.49
CA GLY A 211 -8.92 -0.42 0.63
C GLY A 211 -8.36 0.27 1.86
N GLY A 212 -7.06 0.32 1.97
CA GLY A 212 -6.41 1.02 3.07
C GLY A 212 -4.98 1.39 2.78
N LEU A 213 -4.54 2.45 3.43
CA LEU A 213 -3.17 2.90 3.50
C LEU A 213 -2.68 2.79 4.93
N ILE A 214 -1.69 1.94 5.15
CA ILE A 214 -0.93 1.85 6.40
C ILE A 214 0.30 2.74 6.25
N PHE A 215 0.60 3.56 7.28
CA PHE A 215 1.78 4.41 7.26
C PHE A 215 2.34 4.62 8.66
N ARG A 216 3.62 4.90 8.73
CA ARG A 216 4.29 5.15 10.01
C ARG A 216 3.72 6.40 10.66
N LYS A 217 3.53 6.37 11.98
CA LYS A 217 2.98 7.52 12.72
C LYS A 217 3.89 8.75 12.74
N ASP A 218 5.18 8.57 12.52
CA ASP A 218 6.18 9.62 12.35
C ASP A 218 6.32 10.08 10.88
N HIS A 219 5.66 9.40 9.93
CA HIS A 219 5.67 9.74 8.52
C HIS A 219 4.60 10.80 8.21
N LYS A 220 5.03 11.90 7.60
CA LYS A 220 4.14 13.00 7.20
C LYS A 220 3.63 12.76 5.79
N LEU A 221 2.34 12.92 5.60
CA LEU A 221 1.64 12.97 4.32
C LEU A 221 0.85 14.29 4.26
N SER A 222 0.84 14.95 3.09
CA SER A 222 0.17 16.23 2.85
C SER A 222 -0.81 16.16 1.68
#